data_cd6e4a8211a5c6f4e76124f763b05dce
#
_entry.id   cd6e4a8211a5c6f4e76124f763b05dce
#
_cell.length_a   1.000
_cell.length_b   1.000
_cell.length_c   1.000
_cell.angle_alpha   90.00
_cell.angle_beta   90.00
_cell.angle_gamma   90.00
#
_symmetry.space_group_name_H-M   'P 1'
#
loop_
_entity.id
_entity.type
_entity.pdbx_description
1 polymer ?
#
loop_
_entity_poly.entity_id
_entity_poly.type
_entity_poly.pdbx_seq_one_letter_code
_entity_poly.pdbx_strand_id
1 'polypeptide(L)'
;MVRECVPISQKTYNKTKRLRTAEEVEKYFPGFLAFIDCTERQIPRPIDNKRRKVFYSGKKKRHTVKMQLMVNNRGFIIHKLRYKKGRGHDYDIYKENHPITPKKVVNVFDLGYLGVETDFLEQLSSIPNRKQRNLELSQEEKEYNMDHSKKRIVIEHTICRLKKYRIMSDIFRNRLKVQ
;
A
#
# COMPACT_ATOMS: atom_id res chain seq x y z
N MET A 1 -18.60 -12.29 5.67
CA MET A 1 -18.49 -12.69 4.25
C MET A 1 -17.30 -11.94 3.66
N VAL A 2 -16.19 -12.62 3.46
CA VAL A 2 -14.90 -12.01 3.09
C VAL A 2 -14.86 -11.78 1.58
N ARG A 3 -14.70 -10.52 1.13
CA ARG A 3 -14.45 -10.19 -0.28
C ARG A 3 -12.95 -10.22 -0.53
N GLU A 4 -12.49 -11.20 -1.25
CA GLU A 4 -11.07 -11.43 -1.54
C GLU A 4 -10.64 -10.68 -2.81
N CYS A 5 -9.42 -10.15 -2.83
CA CYS A 5 -8.87 -9.39 -3.94
C CYS A 5 -8.44 -10.27 -5.10
N VAL A 6 -8.79 -9.89 -6.32
CA VAL A 6 -8.44 -10.57 -7.58
C VAL A 6 -7.64 -9.63 -8.47
N PRO A 7 -6.64 -10.14 -9.23
CA PRO A 7 -5.92 -9.32 -10.21
C PRO A 7 -6.89 -8.72 -11.24
N ILE A 8 -6.71 -7.45 -11.53
CA ILE A 8 -7.51 -6.73 -12.53
C ILE A 8 -7.10 -7.20 -13.92
N SER A 9 -7.77 -8.23 -14.46
CA SER A 9 -7.83 -8.39 -15.90
C SER A 9 -8.90 -7.44 -16.42
N GLN A 10 -8.63 -6.74 -17.52
CA GLN A 10 -9.45 -5.64 -18.04
C GLN A 10 -10.92 -5.97 -18.38
N LYS A 11 -11.37 -7.21 -18.21
CA LYS A 11 -12.71 -7.66 -18.61
C LYS A 11 -13.71 -7.95 -17.49
N THR A 12 -13.37 -7.80 -16.22
CA THR A 12 -14.30 -8.15 -15.13
C THR A 12 -14.32 -7.13 -14.00
N TYR A 13 -14.83 -5.95 -14.26
CA TYR A 13 -15.02 -4.90 -13.24
C TYR A 13 -16.01 -5.27 -12.11
N ASN A 14 -16.74 -6.38 -12.19
CA ASN A 14 -17.87 -6.67 -11.30
C ASN A 14 -17.88 -8.03 -10.60
N LYS A 15 -16.84 -8.86 -10.71
CA LYS A 15 -16.80 -10.15 -10.00
C LYS A 15 -15.48 -10.31 -9.24
N THR A 16 -15.53 -10.09 -7.94
CA THR A 16 -14.44 -10.53 -7.04
C THR A 16 -14.44 -12.06 -7.00
N LYS A 17 -13.35 -12.69 -7.46
CA LYS A 17 -13.16 -14.14 -7.32
C LYS A 17 -12.88 -14.45 -5.85
N ARG A 18 -13.60 -15.38 -5.26
CA ARG A 18 -13.26 -15.93 -3.94
C ARG A 18 -12.21 -17.01 -4.13
N LEU A 19 -11.07 -16.85 -3.48
CA LEU A 19 -10.04 -17.88 -3.43
C LEU A 19 -10.47 -18.90 -2.37
N ARG A 20 -10.73 -20.15 -2.81
CA ARG A 20 -11.29 -21.19 -1.93
C ARG A 20 -10.28 -22.23 -1.52
N THR A 21 -9.31 -22.53 -2.38
CA THR A 21 -8.29 -23.55 -2.14
C THR A 21 -6.93 -22.95 -1.83
N ALA A 22 -6.05 -23.72 -1.19
CA ALA A 22 -4.69 -23.28 -0.91
C ALA A 22 -3.90 -23.02 -2.19
N GLU A 23 -4.12 -23.82 -3.24
CA GLU A 23 -3.47 -23.65 -4.54
C GLU A 23 -3.92 -22.35 -5.23
N GLU A 24 -5.20 -22.00 -5.13
CA GLU A 24 -5.69 -20.72 -5.65
C GLU A 24 -5.05 -19.54 -4.91
N VAL A 25 -4.93 -19.63 -3.59
CA VAL A 25 -4.27 -18.59 -2.78
C VAL A 25 -2.81 -18.48 -3.18
N GLU A 26 -2.07 -19.59 -3.28
CA GLU A 26 -0.65 -19.61 -3.68
C GLU A 26 -0.44 -19.05 -5.09
N LYS A 27 -1.36 -19.28 -6.00
CA LYS A 27 -1.31 -18.73 -7.37
C LYS A 27 -1.32 -17.20 -7.39
N TYR A 28 -2.14 -16.57 -6.53
CA TYR A 28 -2.26 -15.10 -6.44
C TYR A 28 -1.28 -14.47 -5.46
N PHE A 29 -0.95 -15.18 -4.39
CA PHE A 29 -0.04 -14.77 -3.32
C PHE A 29 1.11 -15.79 -3.16
N PRO A 30 2.04 -15.86 -4.13
CA PRO A 30 3.16 -16.80 -4.05
C PRO A 30 3.94 -16.62 -2.75
N GLY A 31 4.23 -17.74 -2.06
CA GLY A 31 4.84 -17.74 -0.75
C GLY A 31 3.95 -17.15 0.35
N PHE A 32 2.63 -17.04 0.10
CA PHE A 32 1.64 -16.44 1.01
C PHE A 32 2.02 -15.03 1.50
N LEU A 33 2.62 -14.22 0.62
CA LEU A 33 3.05 -12.87 0.94
C LEU A 33 2.26 -11.83 0.11
N ALA A 34 1.88 -10.73 0.77
CA ALA A 34 1.34 -9.53 0.16
C ALA A 34 2.07 -8.30 0.73
N PHE A 35 2.47 -7.39 -0.12
CA PHE A 35 3.18 -6.16 0.25
C PHE A 35 2.27 -4.96 0.06
N ILE A 36 2.15 -4.12 1.09
CA ILE A 36 1.30 -2.94 1.06
C ILE A 36 2.15 -1.70 1.22
N ASP A 37 1.97 -0.73 0.33
CA ASP A 37 2.64 0.57 0.40
C ASP A 37 1.83 1.65 -0.31
N CYS A 38 2.11 2.92 0.04
CA CYS A 38 1.51 4.09 -0.59
C CYS A 38 2.47 4.77 -1.55
N THR A 39 1.95 5.15 -2.71
CA THR A 39 2.66 6.04 -3.62
C THR A 39 1.95 7.37 -3.76
N GLU A 40 2.72 8.45 -3.87
CA GLU A 40 2.21 9.79 -4.05
C GLU A 40 2.39 10.26 -5.49
N ARG A 41 1.36 10.96 -5.99
CA ARG A 41 1.38 11.65 -7.27
C ARG A 41 1.12 13.13 -7.08
N GLN A 42 1.94 13.96 -7.72
CA GLN A 42 1.78 15.42 -7.68
C GLN A 42 0.53 15.87 -8.46
N ILE A 43 -0.16 16.83 -7.88
CA ILE A 43 -1.29 17.55 -8.51
C ILE A 43 -0.98 19.03 -8.58
N PRO A 44 -1.65 19.80 -9.45
CA PRO A 44 -1.58 21.26 -9.44
C PRO A 44 -2.00 21.80 -8.08
N ARG A 45 -1.42 22.93 -7.67
CA ARG A 45 -1.81 23.61 -6.44
C ARG A 45 -3.29 23.98 -6.49
N PRO A 46 -4.13 23.49 -5.55
CA PRO A 46 -5.54 23.86 -5.51
C PRO A 46 -5.73 25.37 -5.27
N ILE A 47 -6.75 25.98 -5.87
CA ILE A 47 -7.09 27.39 -5.68
C ILE A 47 -7.67 27.60 -4.27
N ASP A 48 -8.55 26.71 -3.84
CA ASP A 48 -9.21 26.77 -2.55
C ASP A 48 -8.24 26.48 -1.38
N ASN A 49 -8.26 27.33 -0.36
CA ASN A 49 -7.36 27.25 0.79
C ASN A 49 -7.56 25.98 1.65
N LYS A 50 -8.81 25.50 1.80
CA LYS A 50 -9.09 24.28 2.55
C LYS A 50 -8.50 23.07 1.81
N ARG A 51 -8.69 23.03 0.48
CA ARG A 51 -8.09 21.98 -0.36
C ARG A 51 -6.57 22.05 -0.36
N ARG A 52 -5.94 23.23 -0.37
CA ARG A 52 -4.47 23.34 -0.23
C ARG A 52 -3.96 22.63 1.00
N LYS A 53 -4.58 22.86 2.16
CA LYS A 53 -4.16 22.26 3.43
C LYS A 53 -4.26 20.73 3.40
N VAL A 54 -5.32 20.14 2.86
CA VAL A 54 -5.55 18.70 2.90
C VAL A 54 -4.78 17.92 1.82
N PHE A 55 -4.41 18.56 0.73
CA PHE A 55 -3.61 17.93 -0.33
C PHE A 55 -2.10 18.15 -0.18
N TYR A 56 -1.65 18.99 0.76
CA TYR A 56 -0.23 19.25 0.95
C TYR A 56 0.47 18.11 1.65
N SER A 57 1.41 17.48 0.96
CA SER A 57 2.30 16.45 1.54
C SER A 57 3.51 17.10 2.19
N GLY A 58 3.63 16.97 3.51
CA GLY A 58 4.79 17.43 4.27
C GLY A 58 6.09 16.73 3.83
N LYS A 59 6.01 15.44 3.46
CA LYS A 59 7.13 14.62 2.97
C LYS A 59 7.64 15.11 1.61
N LYS A 60 6.74 15.40 0.67
CA LYS A 60 7.07 15.81 -0.70
C LYS A 60 7.19 17.33 -0.88
N LYS A 61 6.78 18.12 0.12
CA LYS A 61 6.71 19.61 0.05
C LYS A 61 5.89 20.10 -1.14
N ARG A 62 4.88 19.35 -1.56
CA ARG A 62 4.03 19.61 -2.73
C ARG A 62 2.60 19.14 -2.48
N HIS A 63 1.66 19.57 -3.33
CA HIS A 63 0.29 19.06 -3.29
C HIS A 63 0.25 17.74 -4.03
N THR A 64 -0.25 16.71 -3.36
CA THR A 64 -0.25 15.34 -3.87
C THR A 64 -1.58 14.64 -3.59
N VAL A 65 -1.80 13.57 -4.31
CA VAL A 65 -2.76 12.51 -3.98
C VAL A 65 -1.99 11.23 -3.72
N LYS A 66 -2.47 10.45 -2.77
CA LYS A 66 -1.91 9.13 -2.42
C LYS A 66 -2.74 8.02 -3.01
N MET A 67 -2.07 6.97 -3.43
CA MET A 67 -2.68 5.72 -3.87
C MET A 67 -1.98 4.58 -3.15
N GLN A 68 -2.75 3.76 -2.45
CA GLN A 68 -2.25 2.56 -1.82
C GLN A 68 -2.32 1.39 -2.78
N LEU A 69 -1.27 0.61 -2.82
CA LEU A 69 -1.14 -0.58 -3.64
C LEU A 69 -0.91 -1.81 -2.75
N MET A 70 -1.48 -2.94 -3.18
CA MET A 70 -1.12 -4.25 -2.69
C MET A 70 -0.47 -5.02 -3.83
N VAL A 71 0.69 -5.58 -3.58
CA VAL A 71 1.52 -6.29 -4.56
C VAL A 71 1.85 -7.68 -4.01
N ASN A 72 1.82 -8.70 -4.85
CA ASN A 72 2.26 -10.03 -4.46
C ASN A 72 3.80 -10.20 -4.60
N ASN A 73 4.31 -11.34 -4.19
CA ASN A 73 5.75 -11.66 -4.21
C ASN A 73 6.38 -11.68 -5.63
N ARG A 74 5.56 -11.76 -6.71
CA ARG A 74 6.01 -11.65 -8.11
C ARG A 74 5.99 -10.21 -8.64
N GLY A 75 5.60 -9.23 -7.83
CA GLY A 75 5.48 -7.84 -8.24
C GLY A 75 4.19 -7.51 -9.03
N PHE A 76 3.18 -8.39 -9.03
CA PHE A 76 1.89 -8.08 -9.62
C PHE A 76 1.03 -7.28 -8.64
N ILE A 77 0.42 -6.21 -9.14
CA ILE A 77 -0.53 -5.40 -8.37
C ILE A 77 -1.85 -6.18 -8.28
N ILE A 78 -2.19 -6.60 -7.05
CA ILE A 78 -3.41 -7.37 -6.76
C ILE A 78 -4.56 -6.45 -6.41
N HIS A 79 -4.26 -5.39 -5.69
CA HIS A 79 -5.27 -4.42 -5.26
C HIS A 79 -4.73 -3.00 -5.32
N LYS A 80 -5.63 -2.07 -5.62
CA LYS A 80 -5.33 -0.64 -5.61
C LYS A 80 -6.51 0.11 -4.98
N LEU A 81 -6.24 0.96 -4.00
CA LEU A 81 -7.24 1.87 -3.45
C LEU A 81 -7.42 3.11 -4.34
N ARG A 82 -8.59 3.75 -4.20
CA ARG A 82 -8.84 5.06 -4.81
C ARG A 82 -7.89 6.11 -4.24
N TYR A 83 -7.64 7.14 -5.02
CA TYR A 83 -6.80 8.27 -4.58
C TYR A 83 -7.35 8.93 -3.33
N LYS A 84 -6.45 9.20 -2.39
CA LYS A 84 -6.72 9.93 -1.14
C LYS A 84 -5.89 11.21 -1.08
N LYS A 85 -6.21 12.07 -0.13
CA LYS A 85 -5.52 13.35 0.08
C LYS A 85 -4.09 13.14 0.53
N GLY A 86 -3.13 13.92 -0.03
CA GLY A 86 -1.70 13.73 0.22
C GLY A 86 -1.25 13.94 1.67
N ARG A 87 -1.99 14.73 2.46
CA ARG A 87 -1.70 14.96 3.88
C ARG A 87 -1.96 13.74 4.77
N GLY A 88 -2.89 12.84 4.37
CA GLY A 88 -3.28 11.68 5.19
C GLY A 88 -2.10 10.75 5.49
N HIS A 89 -2.08 10.13 6.66
CA HIS A 89 -1.15 9.05 6.96
C HIS A 89 -1.47 7.80 6.15
N ASP A 90 -0.47 7.02 5.80
CA ASP A 90 -0.63 5.81 5.00
C ASP A 90 -1.49 4.77 5.75
N TYR A 91 -1.34 4.70 7.06
CA TYR A 91 -2.13 3.85 7.93
C TYR A 91 -3.61 4.27 8.01
N ASP A 92 -3.92 5.57 8.05
CA ASP A 92 -5.32 6.04 8.02
C ASP A 92 -6.02 5.65 6.71
N ILE A 93 -5.28 5.69 5.60
CA ILE A 93 -5.79 5.24 4.29
C ILE A 93 -6.13 3.75 4.33
N TYR A 94 -5.29 2.95 5.00
CA TYR A 94 -5.49 1.52 5.18
C TYR A 94 -6.72 1.24 6.04
N LYS A 95 -6.86 1.92 7.19
CA LYS A 95 -8.02 1.77 8.09
C LYS A 95 -9.36 2.00 7.40
N GLU A 96 -9.44 3.00 6.53
CA GLU A 96 -10.69 3.35 5.85
C GLU A 96 -11.18 2.26 4.87
N ASN A 97 -10.28 1.58 4.18
CA ASN A 97 -10.61 0.63 3.12
C ASN A 97 -9.49 -0.41 2.92
N HIS A 98 -9.14 -1.15 3.96
CA HIS A 98 -8.13 -2.19 3.83
C HIS A 98 -8.65 -3.36 2.97
N PRO A 99 -7.81 -3.92 2.09
CA PRO A 99 -8.13 -5.15 1.41
C PRO A 99 -8.10 -6.32 2.38
N ILE A 100 -9.11 -7.17 2.32
CA ILE A 100 -9.14 -8.40 3.12
C ILE A 100 -8.35 -9.46 2.35
N THR A 101 -7.28 -9.95 2.98
CA THR A 101 -6.45 -11.03 2.44
C THR A 101 -6.88 -12.38 3.02
N PRO A 102 -6.63 -13.50 2.32
CA PRO A 102 -6.85 -14.83 2.87
C PRO A 102 -6.06 -15.04 4.17
N LYS A 103 -6.62 -15.78 5.13
CA LYS A 103 -6.04 -15.97 6.50
C LYS A 103 -4.58 -16.44 6.54
N LYS A 104 -4.12 -17.17 5.50
CA LYS A 104 -2.73 -17.65 5.41
C LYS A 104 -1.75 -16.63 4.84
N VAL A 105 -2.24 -15.50 4.29
CA VAL A 105 -1.40 -14.51 3.65
C VAL A 105 -0.88 -13.52 4.67
N VAL A 106 0.44 -13.37 4.74
CA VAL A 106 1.10 -12.38 5.58
C VAL A 106 1.17 -11.05 4.83
N ASN A 107 0.58 -10.02 5.40
CA ASN A 107 0.61 -8.65 4.89
C ASN A 107 1.86 -7.95 5.43
N VAL A 108 2.75 -7.57 4.53
CA VAL A 108 4.04 -6.94 4.85
C VAL A 108 3.94 -5.44 4.67
N PHE A 109 4.19 -4.70 5.73
CA PHE A 109 4.06 -3.25 5.81
C PHE A 109 5.39 -2.56 6.11
N ASP A 110 5.43 -1.23 6.01
CA ASP A 110 6.51 -0.42 6.56
C ASP A 110 6.15 0.16 7.94
N LEU A 111 7.09 0.89 8.54
CA LEU A 111 6.89 1.56 9.84
C LEU A 111 5.74 2.58 9.83
N GLY A 112 5.30 3.06 8.68
CA GLY A 112 4.17 3.97 8.55
C GLY A 112 2.81 3.34 8.90
N TYR A 113 2.76 2.02 9.09
CA TYR A 113 1.56 1.23 9.42
C TYR A 113 1.57 0.69 10.85
N LEU A 114 2.35 1.30 11.75
CA LEU A 114 2.35 0.92 13.17
C LEU A 114 0.94 0.91 13.74
N GLY A 115 0.58 -0.17 14.45
CA GLY A 115 -0.74 -0.41 15.01
C GLY A 115 -1.62 -1.33 14.16
N VAL A 116 -1.23 -1.71 12.95
CA VAL A 116 -2.02 -2.64 12.12
C VAL A 116 -2.18 -4.01 12.79
N GLU A 117 -1.20 -4.47 13.51
CA GLU A 117 -1.21 -5.77 14.22
C GLU A 117 -2.22 -5.79 15.38
N THR A 118 -2.47 -4.63 15.99
CA THR A 118 -3.44 -4.48 17.09
C THR A 118 -4.85 -4.20 16.59
N ASP A 119 -4.99 -3.42 15.51
CA ASP A 119 -6.29 -3.01 15.00
C ASP A 119 -6.94 -4.07 14.08
N PHE A 120 -6.12 -4.97 13.49
CA PHE A 120 -6.57 -5.98 12.52
C PHE A 120 -6.09 -7.39 12.90
N LEU A 121 -6.53 -7.89 14.04
CA LEU A 121 -6.14 -9.20 14.59
C LEU A 121 -6.50 -10.40 13.70
N GLU A 122 -7.45 -10.22 12.77
CA GLU A 122 -7.88 -11.30 11.87
C GLU A 122 -6.90 -11.57 10.72
N GLN A 123 -5.94 -10.69 10.48
CA GLN A 123 -4.96 -10.83 9.40
C GLN A 123 -3.55 -11.00 9.96
N LEU A 124 -2.77 -11.83 9.27
CA LEU A 124 -1.35 -11.94 9.56
C LEU A 124 -0.64 -10.70 9.03
N SER A 125 0.05 -9.99 9.90
CA SER A 125 0.78 -8.77 9.57
C SER A 125 2.27 -8.92 9.94
N SER A 126 3.13 -8.22 9.22
CA SER A 126 4.56 -8.16 9.48
C SER A 126 5.02 -6.71 9.30
N ILE A 127 5.54 -6.12 10.36
CA ILE A 127 6.05 -4.75 10.42
C ILE A 127 7.49 -4.79 10.96
N PRO A 128 8.39 -3.91 10.51
CA PRO A 128 9.74 -3.84 11.08
C PRO A 128 9.71 -3.30 12.51
N ASN A 129 10.66 -3.75 13.32
CA ASN A 129 10.85 -3.28 14.69
C ASN A 129 11.25 -1.80 14.69
N ARG A 130 10.55 -1.00 15.48
CA ARG A 130 10.81 0.43 15.62
C ARG A 130 11.88 0.68 16.66
N LYS A 131 12.94 1.41 16.29
CA LYS A 131 13.90 1.92 17.28
C LYS A 131 13.19 2.88 18.25
N GLN A 132 13.26 2.58 19.53
CA GLN A 132 12.77 3.46 20.59
C GLN A 132 13.80 4.57 20.86
N ARG A 133 13.33 5.68 21.46
CA ARG A 133 14.21 6.77 21.84
C ARG A 133 15.17 6.28 22.94
N ASN A 134 16.47 6.47 22.73
CA ASN A 134 17.56 6.08 23.64
C ASN A 134 17.72 4.55 23.84
N LEU A 135 17.10 3.70 23.03
CA LEU A 135 17.32 2.27 23.05
C LEU A 135 17.77 1.79 21.68
N GLU A 136 18.88 1.07 21.62
CA GLU A 136 19.33 0.42 20.39
C GLU A 136 18.53 -0.85 20.16
N LEU A 137 18.28 -1.16 18.88
CA LEU A 137 17.71 -2.45 18.50
C LEU A 137 18.70 -3.57 18.83
N SER A 138 18.17 -4.70 19.31
CA SER A 138 18.95 -5.93 19.47
C SER A 138 19.51 -6.41 18.14
N GLN A 139 20.47 -7.33 18.18
CA GLN A 139 21.02 -7.91 16.96
C GLN A 139 19.94 -8.68 16.17
N GLU A 140 19.09 -9.42 16.87
CA GLU A 140 17.96 -10.15 16.27
C GLU A 140 16.95 -9.22 15.58
N GLU A 141 16.60 -8.10 16.24
CA GLU A 141 15.71 -7.08 15.64
C GLU A 141 16.32 -6.43 14.40
N LYS A 142 17.63 -6.18 14.41
CA LYS A 142 18.34 -5.66 13.22
C LYS A 142 18.32 -6.65 12.07
N GLU A 143 18.56 -7.92 12.34
CA GLU A 143 18.52 -9.00 11.34
C GLU A 143 17.11 -9.18 10.78
N TYR A 144 16.09 -9.18 11.64
CA TYR A 144 14.69 -9.20 11.23
C TYR A 144 14.35 -8.01 10.31
N ASN A 145 14.73 -6.80 10.70
CA ASN A 145 14.48 -5.60 9.90
C ASN A 145 15.20 -5.65 8.55
N MET A 146 16.41 -6.19 8.50
CA MET A 146 17.16 -6.39 7.25
C MET A 146 16.45 -7.39 6.34
N ASP A 147 16.00 -8.53 6.83
CA ASP A 147 15.26 -9.53 6.06
C ASP A 147 13.90 -8.98 5.59
N HIS A 148 13.20 -8.29 6.47
CA HIS A 148 11.95 -7.61 6.15
C HIS A 148 12.12 -6.58 5.02
N SER A 149 13.17 -5.77 5.06
CA SER A 149 13.49 -4.79 4.02
C SER A 149 13.80 -5.45 2.68
N LYS A 150 14.57 -6.56 2.68
CA LYS A 150 14.85 -7.35 1.48
C LYS A 150 13.58 -7.86 0.82
N LYS A 151 12.62 -8.36 1.60
CA LYS A 151 11.32 -8.82 1.09
C LYS A 151 10.52 -7.67 0.47
N ARG A 152 10.55 -6.47 1.08
CA ARG A 152 9.82 -5.29 0.60
C ARG A 152 10.33 -4.67 -0.70
N ILE A 153 11.55 -4.97 -1.13
CA ILE A 153 12.11 -4.50 -2.41
C ILE A 153 11.15 -4.75 -3.58
N VAL A 154 10.35 -5.81 -3.53
CA VAL A 154 9.38 -6.16 -4.59
C VAL A 154 8.36 -5.05 -4.83
N ILE A 155 7.76 -4.49 -3.76
CA ILE A 155 6.77 -3.40 -3.91
C ILE A 155 7.45 -2.09 -4.31
N GLU A 156 8.64 -1.81 -3.80
CA GLU A 156 9.42 -0.63 -4.18
C GLU A 156 9.78 -0.65 -5.68
N HIS A 157 10.24 -1.79 -6.19
CA HIS A 157 10.50 -1.98 -7.62
C HIS A 157 9.22 -1.86 -8.46
N THR A 158 8.09 -2.35 -7.96
CA THR A 158 6.80 -2.24 -8.66
C THR A 158 6.35 -0.78 -8.75
N ILE A 159 6.44 -0.03 -7.64
CA ILE A 159 6.14 1.41 -7.63
C ILE A 159 7.11 2.17 -8.54
N CYS A 160 8.39 1.82 -8.53
CA CYS A 160 9.41 2.42 -9.39
C CYS A 160 9.09 2.19 -10.87
N ARG A 161 8.70 0.96 -11.25
CA ARG A 161 8.25 0.63 -12.61
C ARG A 161 7.01 1.40 -13.03
N LEU A 162 6.02 1.54 -12.15
CA LEU A 162 4.83 2.37 -12.41
C LEU A 162 5.19 3.84 -12.68
N LYS A 163 6.16 4.39 -11.95
CA LYS A 163 6.59 5.78 -12.11
C LYS A 163 7.40 6.06 -13.38
N LYS A 164 7.83 5.02 -14.12
CA LYS A 164 8.39 5.20 -15.48
C LYS A 164 7.33 5.71 -16.47
N TYR A 165 6.07 5.41 -16.25
CA TYR A 165 5.00 5.99 -17.05
C TYR A 165 4.74 7.43 -16.64
N ARG A 166 4.87 8.38 -17.58
CA ARG A 166 4.69 9.81 -17.32
C ARG A 166 3.34 10.15 -16.68
N ILE A 167 2.31 9.39 -17.00
CA ILE A 167 1.00 9.55 -16.37
C ILE A 167 1.04 9.30 -14.84
N MET A 168 2.01 8.56 -14.34
CA MET A 168 2.16 8.25 -12.90
C MET A 168 3.20 9.14 -12.20
N SER A 169 4.16 9.69 -12.94
CA SER A 169 5.26 10.51 -12.41
C SER A 169 5.01 12.01 -12.56
N ASP A 170 4.42 12.44 -13.68
CA ASP A 170 4.19 13.85 -13.97
C ASP A 170 3.01 14.43 -13.16
N ILE A 171 2.94 15.75 -13.13
CA ILE A 171 1.83 16.47 -12.51
C ILE A 171 0.52 16.10 -13.23
N PHE A 172 -0.46 15.67 -12.46
CA PHE A 172 -1.79 15.36 -13.00
C PHE A 172 -2.51 16.60 -13.47
N ARG A 173 -2.55 16.80 -14.76
CA ARG A 173 -3.11 18.02 -15.39
C ARG A 173 -4.57 17.88 -15.81
N ASN A 174 -5.22 16.75 -15.52
CA ASN A 174 -6.62 16.56 -15.86
C ASN A 174 -7.50 17.53 -15.08
N ARG A 175 -8.32 18.32 -15.80
CA ARG A 175 -9.27 19.27 -15.24
C ARG A 175 -10.63 18.67 -14.92
N LEU A 176 -10.84 17.38 -15.19
CA LEU A 176 -12.09 16.70 -14.83
C LEU A 176 -12.27 16.83 -13.32
N LYS A 177 -13.44 17.30 -12.89
CA LYS A 177 -13.83 17.34 -11.50
C LYS A 177 -13.73 15.93 -10.96
N VAL A 178 -12.79 15.68 -10.04
CA VAL A 178 -12.78 14.45 -9.24
C VAL A 178 -14.00 14.58 -8.33
N GLN A 179 -15.08 13.91 -8.72
CA GLN A 179 -16.26 13.74 -7.87
C GLN A 179 -15.91 12.86 -6.68
#